data_5e724dcd6c5c5af0cefcb1e94aabc6a2
#
_entry.id   5e724dcd6c5c5af0cefcb1e94aabc6a2
#
_cell.length_a   1.000
_cell.length_b   1.000
_cell.length_c   1.000
_cell.angle_alpha   90.00
_cell.angle_beta   90.00
_cell.angle_gamma   90.00
#
_symmetry.space_group_name_H-M   'P 1'
#
loop_
_entity.id
_entity.type
_entity.pdbx_description
1 polymer ?
#
loop_
_entity_poly.entity_id
_entity_poly.type
_entity_poly.pdbx_seq_one_letter_code
_entity_poly.pdbx_strand_id
1 'polypeptide(L)'
;GAQLSISVTVPAPADVAGVLAQLPALAQVQLAALEVALPAELAVADVVPALDAALPAAAPPVYVEVPRDDRRPGLLEVLAASKHRAKFRTGGVAAHLYPDEAELAAALEQIAALRLPFKATAGLHHAIRNTDPATGFEQHGFLNLLLAAAAALGGAPAGRLAQVLASRDGDRVARDVAALPDNAARSLFVSFGTCSVTDPLTDLVAAGLLPADLGAQP
;
A
#
# COMPACT_ATOMS: atom_id res chain seq x y z
N GLY A 1 -1.49 -13.15 -27.35
CA GLY A 1 -0.83 -13.70 -26.15
C GLY A 1 -1.32 -12.95 -24.92
N ALA A 2 -1.24 -13.55 -23.73
CA ALA A 2 -1.58 -12.88 -22.50
C ALA A 2 -0.55 -11.75 -22.24
N GLN A 3 -1.03 -10.57 -21.86
CA GLN A 3 -0.17 -9.48 -21.43
C GLN A 3 0.04 -9.54 -19.93
N LEU A 4 1.27 -9.32 -19.48
CA LEU A 4 1.63 -9.24 -18.08
C LEU A 4 1.41 -7.79 -17.59
N SER A 5 0.48 -7.59 -16.65
CA SER A 5 0.29 -6.30 -16.00
C SER A 5 1.33 -6.10 -14.89
N ILE A 6 2.10 -5.01 -14.96
CA ILE A 6 3.15 -4.71 -13.98
C ILE A 6 2.98 -3.32 -13.36
N SER A 7 3.41 -3.17 -12.11
CA SER A 7 3.73 -1.88 -11.50
C SER A 7 5.24 -1.66 -11.56
N VAL A 8 5.67 -0.46 -11.90
CA VAL A 8 7.11 -0.12 -12.00
C VAL A 8 7.47 0.89 -10.93
N THR A 9 8.49 0.57 -10.12
CA THR A 9 9.06 1.51 -9.15
C THR A 9 10.05 2.45 -9.82
N VAL A 10 9.90 3.74 -9.58
CA VAL A 10 10.71 4.82 -10.16
C VAL A 10 11.36 5.61 -9.02
N PRO A 11 12.69 5.86 -9.05
CA PRO A 11 13.40 6.48 -7.94
C PRO A 11 13.03 7.95 -7.68
N ALA A 12 12.66 8.68 -8.74
CA ALA A 12 12.29 10.09 -8.64
C ALA A 12 11.31 10.50 -9.76
N PRO A 13 10.53 11.59 -9.60
CA PRO A 13 9.67 12.12 -10.66
C PRO A 13 10.43 12.40 -11.97
N ALA A 14 11.67 12.84 -11.89
CA ALA A 14 12.52 13.12 -13.06
C ALA A 14 12.81 11.90 -13.93
N ASP A 15 12.77 10.70 -13.35
CA ASP A 15 13.07 9.45 -14.07
C ASP A 15 11.86 8.84 -14.79
N VAL A 16 10.65 9.36 -14.52
CA VAL A 16 9.39 8.81 -15.04
C VAL A 16 9.38 8.77 -16.57
N ALA A 17 9.75 9.86 -17.23
CA ALA A 17 9.75 9.94 -18.67
C ALA A 17 10.71 8.91 -19.31
N GLY A 18 11.89 8.71 -18.71
CA GLY A 18 12.89 7.71 -19.15
C GLY A 18 12.37 6.27 -19.02
N VAL A 19 11.66 5.96 -17.93
CA VAL A 19 11.02 4.65 -17.73
C VAL A 19 9.92 4.42 -18.76
N LEU A 20 9.05 5.39 -18.97
CA LEU A 20 7.95 5.30 -19.94
C LEU A 20 8.46 5.09 -21.38
N ALA A 21 9.58 5.70 -21.75
CA ALA A 21 10.18 5.57 -23.06
C ALA A 21 10.68 4.14 -23.36
N GLN A 22 10.96 3.31 -22.34
CA GLN A 22 11.44 1.95 -22.50
C GLN A 22 10.32 0.91 -22.64
N LEU A 23 9.11 1.21 -22.15
CA LEU A 23 7.99 0.27 -22.13
C LEU A 23 7.53 -0.23 -23.50
N PRO A 24 7.52 0.58 -24.58
CA PRO A 24 7.10 0.11 -25.90
C PRO A 24 7.97 -1.03 -26.46
N ALA A 25 9.20 -1.19 -25.97
CA ALA A 25 10.07 -2.31 -26.36
C ALA A 25 9.63 -3.65 -25.73
N LEU A 26 8.74 -3.64 -24.75
CA LEU A 26 8.26 -4.80 -24.00
C LEU A 26 6.85 -5.20 -24.45
N ALA A 27 6.74 -5.80 -25.64
CA ALA A 27 5.47 -6.08 -26.33
C ALA A 27 4.44 -6.92 -25.52
N GLN A 28 4.88 -7.66 -24.50
CA GLN A 28 4.02 -8.51 -23.65
C GLN A 28 3.73 -7.89 -22.29
N VAL A 29 4.13 -6.64 -22.06
CA VAL A 29 3.97 -5.95 -20.78
C VAL A 29 2.96 -4.82 -20.90
N GLN A 30 2.03 -4.77 -19.98
CA GLN A 30 1.12 -3.64 -19.78
C GLN A 30 1.46 -2.94 -18.48
N LEU A 31 1.71 -1.64 -18.52
CA LEU A 31 1.93 -0.85 -17.33
C LEU A 31 0.60 -0.62 -16.60
N ALA A 32 0.46 -1.23 -15.42
CA ALA A 32 -0.72 -1.09 -14.56
C ALA A 32 -0.62 0.13 -13.62
N ALA A 33 0.59 0.46 -13.14
CA ALA A 33 0.83 1.60 -12.28
C ALA A 33 2.30 2.00 -12.24
N LEU A 34 2.57 3.24 -11.83
CA LEU A 34 3.89 3.71 -11.42
C LEU A 34 3.92 3.89 -9.90
N GLU A 35 5.04 3.54 -9.29
CA GLU A 35 5.33 3.75 -7.87
C GLU A 35 6.55 4.65 -7.74
N VAL A 36 6.33 5.93 -7.47
CA VAL A 36 7.38 6.94 -7.53
C VAL A 36 7.87 7.29 -6.12
N ALA A 37 9.15 7.09 -5.87
CA ALA A 37 9.80 7.57 -4.66
C ALA A 37 10.14 9.06 -4.77
N LEU A 38 10.34 9.72 -3.63
CA LEU A 38 10.64 11.14 -3.58
C LEU A 38 12.03 11.38 -3.02
N PRO A 39 12.90 12.10 -3.75
CA PRO A 39 14.14 12.60 -3.20
C PRO A 39 13.92 13.47 -1.95
N ALA A 40 14.86 13.42 -1.03
CA ALA A 40 14.74 14.14 0.24
C ALA A 40 14.65 15.66 0.06
N GLU A 41 15.35 16.16 -0.96
CA GLU A 41 15.43 17.60 -1.31
C GLU A 41 14.22 18.12 -2.08
N LEU A 42 13.35 17.26 -2.60
CA LEU A 42 12.19 17.69 -3.36
C LEU A 42 11.14 18.32 -2.44
N ALA A 43 10.83 19.57 -2.67
CA ALA A 43 9.82 20.28 -1.90
C ALA A 43 8.41 19.73 -2.21
N VAL A 44 7.55 19.68 -1.20
CA VAL A 44 6.17 19.14 -1.32
C VAL A 44 5.39 19.82 -2.45
N ALA A 45 5.53 21.14 -2.57
CA ALA A 45 4.83 21.92 -3.60
C ALA A 45 5.23 21.55 -5.04
N ASP A 46 6.42 20.99 -5.23
CA ASP A 46 6.95 20.65 -6.56
C ASP A 46 6.63 19.21 -6.98
N VAL A 47 6.14 18.37 -6.07
CA VAL A 47 5.89 16.92 -6.33
C VAL A 47 4.86 16.73 -7.45
N VAL A 48 3.67 17.32 -7.31
CA VAL A 48 2.58 17.16 -8.28
C VAL A 48 2.95 17.83 -9.62
N PRO A 49 3.47 19.07 -9.67
CA PRO A 49 3.95 19.67 -10.92
C PRO A 49 5.00 18.83 -11.65
N ALA A 50 6.00 18.27 -10.92
CA ALA A 50 7.04 17.45 -11.52
C ALA A 50 6.48 16.15 -12.13
N LEU A 51 5.55 15.49 -11.44
CA LEU A 51 4.88 14.29 -11.94
C LEU A 51 4.01 14.62 -13.17
N ASP A 52 3.21 15.67 -13.11
CA ASP A 52 2.32 16.03 -14.22
C ASP A 52 3.10 16.43 -15.47
N ALA A 53 4.25 17.08 -15.31
CA ALA A 53 5.13 17.42 -16.42
C ALA A 53 5.80 16.18 -17.08
N ALA A 54 6.05 15.10 -16.30
CA ALA A 54 6.69 13.90 -16.77
C ALA A 54 5.73 12.85 -17.36
N LEU A 55 4.43 13.00 -17.11
CA LEU A 55 3.41 12.01 -17.45
C LEU A 55 2.64 12.39 -18.73
N PRO A 56 2.35 11.43 -19.64
CA PRO A 56 1.42 11.65 -20.74
C PRO A 56 -0.02 11.77 -20.22
N ALA A 57 -0.90 12.36 -21.03
CA ALA A 57 -2.32 12.56 -20.67
C ALA A 57 -3.04 11.25 -20.31
N ALA A 58 -2.68 10.14 -20.93
CA ALA A 58 -3.23 8.80 -20.68
C ALA A 58 -2.31 7.95 -19.78
N ALA A 59 -1.67 8.55 -18.80
CA ALA A 59 -0.81 7.82 -17.87
C ALA A 59 -1.61 6.87 -16.97
N PRO A 60 -1.03 5.71 -16.60
CA PRO A 60 -1.61 4.83 -15.59
C PRO A 60 -1.61 5.52 -14.21
N PRO A 61 -2.33 4.95 -13.22
CA PRO A 61 -2.28 5.45 -11.85
C PRO A 61 -0.85 5.58 -11.32
N VAL A 62 -0.55 6.70 -10.66
CA VAL A 62 0.74 6.96 -10.01
C VAL A 62 0.53 6.92 -8.51
N TYR A 63 1.33 6.11 -7.84
CA TYR A 63 1.43 6.02 -6.39
C TYR A 63 2.71 6.69 -5.93
N VAL A 64 2.60 7.73 -5.13
CA VAL A 64 3.74 8.47 -4.59
C VAL A 64 4.12 7.89 -3.24
N GLU A 65 5.37 7.45 -3.08
CA GLU A 65 5.87 6.94 -1.81
C GLU A 65 5.93 8.07 -0.79
N VAL A 66 5.10 7.97 0.24
CA VAL A 66 4.97 8.99 1.27
C VAL A 66 6.12 8.85 2.27
N PRO A 67 6.96 9.88 2.44
CA PRO A 67 8.11 9.81 3.34
C PRO A 67 7.66 9.75 4.80
N ARG A 68 8.54 9.25 5.66
CA ARG A 68 8.33 9.15 7.11
C ARG A 68 9.00 10.33 7.82
N ASP A 69 8.78 11.55 7.30
CA ASP A 69 9.34 12.79 7.82
C ASP A 69 8.27 13.89 7.85
N ASP A 70 8.66 15.11 8.22
CA ASP A 70 7.78 16.27 8.40
C ASP A 70 7.06 16.72 7.12
N ARG A 71 7.46 16.21 5.95
CA ARG A 71 6.78 16.48 4.68
C ARG A 71 5.45 15.74 4.55
N ARG A 72 5.25 14.65 5.33
CA ARG A 72 4.11 13.74 5.19
C ARG A 72 2.76 14.47 5.19
N PRO A 73 2.40 15.31 6.19
CA PRO A 73 1.08 15.93 6.24
C PRO A 73 0.80 16.77 4.99
N GLY A 74 1.70 17.67 4.64
CA GLY A 74 1.53 18.53 3.46
C GLY A 74 1.53 17.74 2.14
N LEU A 75 2.32 16.67 2.04
CA LEU A 75 2.31 15.81 0.86
C LEU A 75 0.96 15.11 0.68
N LEU A 76 0.36 14.60 1.74
CA LEU A 76 -0.95 13.95 1.65
C LEU A 76 -2.04 14.94 1.20
N GLU A 77 -1.98 16.20 1.63
CA GLU A 77 -2.90 17.25 1.20
C GLU A 77 -2.76 17.58 -0.30
N VAL A 78 -1.53 17.74 -0.81
CA VAL A 78 -1.34 18.04 -2.24
C VAL A 78 -1.67 16.84 -3.12
N LEU A 79 -1.43 15.61 -2.64
CA LEU A 79 -1.85 14.39 -3.35
C LEU A 79 -3.39 14.27 -3.39
N ALA A 80 -4.08 14.57 -2.29
CA ALA A 80 -5.54 14.53 -2.24
C ALA A 80 -6.20 15.54 -3.18
N ALA A 81 -5.55 16.67 -3.45
CA ALA A 81 -5.98 17.66 -4.43
C ALA A 81 -5.61 17.32 -5.89
N SER A 82 -4.97 16.16 -6.13
CA SER A 82 -4.46 15.73 -7.43
C SER A 82 -5.11 14.43 -7.91
N LYS A 83 -4.67 13.93 -9.06
CA LYS A 83 -5.03 12.60 -9.58
C LYS A 83 -4.15 11.47 -9.02
N HIS A 84 -3.10 11.79 -8.27
CA HIS A 84 -2.13 10.83 -7.76
C HIS A 84 -2.61 10.20 -6.45
N ARG A 85 -2.01 9.08 -6.09
CA ARG A 85 -2.37 8.27 -4.93
C ARG A 85 -1.19 8.13 -3.99
N ALA A 86 -1.46 7.82 -2.74
CA ALA A 86 -0.41 7.57 -1.76
C ALA A 86 0.11 6.13 -1.84
N LYS A 87 1.40 5.94 -1.53
CA LYS A 87 2.01 4.65 -1.27
C LYS A 87 2.69 4.69 0.09
N PHE A 88 2.31 3.79 0.99
CA PHE A 88 2.99 3.61 2.26
C PHE A 88 3.94 2.44 2.22
N ARG A 89 5.18 2.67 2.63
CA ARG A 89 6.13 1.61 2.90
C ARG A 89 5.85 1.06 4.31
N THR A 90 5.63 -0.25 4.40
CA THR A 90 5.31 -0.94 5.66
C THR A 90 6.39 -1.94 6.08
N GLY A 91 7.55 -1.92 5.39
CA GLY A 91 8.65 -2.80 5.70
C GLY A 91 9.87 -2.60 4.78
N GLY A 92 10.86 -3.47 4.93
CA GLY A 92 12.09 -3.44 4.15
C GLY A 92 13.18 -4.32 4.76
N VAL A 93 14.43 -4.07 4.39
CA VAL A 93 15.60 -4.86 4.81
C VAL A 93 16.16 -4.50 6.20
N ALA A 94 15.60 -3.48 6.84
CA ALA A 94 16.05 -3.01 8.15
C ALA A 94 14.86 -2.64 9.04
N ALA A 95 15.00 -2.84 10.36
CA ALA A 95 13.91 -2.64 11.33
C ALA A 95 13.26 -1.25 11.27
N HIS A 96 14.06 -0.19 11.07
CA HIS A 96 13.57 1.19 11.00
C HIS A 96 12.66 1.47 9.79
N LEU A 97 12.62 0.57 8.79
CA LEU A 97 11.72 0.69 7.62
C LEU A 97 10.30 0.22 7.91
N TYR A 98 10.08 -0.40 9.06
CA TYR A 98 8.76 -0.83 9.52
C TYR A 98 8.17 0.28 10.40
N PRO A 99 7.06 0.94 9.99
CA PRO A 99 6.35 1.85 10.88
C PRO A 99 5.75 1.07 12.04
N ASP A 100 5.72 1.66 13.22
CA ASP A 100 4.93 1.11 14.31
C ASP A 100 3.43 1.36 14.09
N GLU A 101 2.59 0.78 14.94
CA GLU A 101 1.14 0.86 14.83
C GLU A 101 0.62 2.29 15.02
N ALA A 102 1.26 3.06 15.87
CA ALA A 102 0.83 4.44 16.15
C ALA A 102 1.14 5.36 14.96
N GLU A 103 2.32 5.21 14.36
CA GLU A 103 2.73 5.95 13.17
C GLU A 103 1.82 5.63 11.98
N LEU A 104 1.59 4.34 11.71
CA LEU A 104 0.75 3.92 10.60
C LEU A 104 -0.71 4.33 10.82
N ALA A 105 -1.23 4.22 12.04
CA ALA A 105 -2.58 4.64 12.40
C ALA A 105 -2.81 6.14 12.18
N ALA A 106 -1.87 6.99 12.58
CA ALA A 106 -1.94 8.43 12.35
C ALA A 106 -1.98 8.77 10.84
N ALA A 107 -1.17 8.07 10.03
CA ALA A 107 -1.22 8.22 8.60
C ALA A 107 -2.55 7.77 7.99
N LEU A 108 -3.12 6.65 8.46
CA LEU A 108 -4.43 6.14 8.01
C LEU A 108 -5.57 7.08 8.38
N GLU A 109 -5.57 7.65 9.57
CA GLU A 109 -6.55 8.65 9.99
C GLU A 109 -6.53 9.87 9.05
N GLN A 110 -5.34 10.39 8.75
CA GLN A 110 -5.17 11.55 7.87
C GLN A 110 -5.64 11.26 6.44
N ILE A 111 -5.23 10.15 5.82
CA ILE A 111 -5.63 9.83 4.44
C ILE A 111 -7.11 9.49 4.34
N ALA A 112 -7.74 8.94 5.38
CA ALA A 112 -9.17 8.70 5.40
C ALA A 112 -9.97 10.01 5.45
N ALA A 113 -9.53 10.99 6.26
CA ALA A 113 -10.11 12.33 6.29
C ALA A 113 -10.03 13.02 4.92
N LEU A 114 -8.91 12.84 4.21
CA LEU A 114 -8.67 13.37 2.87
C LEU A 114 -9.32 12.52 1.74
N ARG A 115 -9.86 11.35 2.07
CA ARG A 115 -10.35 10.34 1.10
C ARG A 115 -9.33 10.00 0.01
N LEU A 116 -8.05 10.01 0.35
CA LEU A 116 -6.93 9.76 -0.56
C LEU A 116 -6.68 8.25 -0.70
N PRO A 117 -6.89 7.65 -1.89
CA PRO A 117 -6.59 6.24 -2.09
C PRO A 117 -5.10 5.93 -1.92
N PHE A 118 -4.80 4.78 -1.31
CA PHE A 118 -3.42 4.36 -1.11
C PHE A 118 -3.18 2.88 -1.41
N LYS A 119 -1.92 2.55 -1.64
CA LYS A 119 -1.40 1.18 -1.55
C LYS A 119 -0.35 1.08 -0.44
N ALA A 120 -0.15 -0.12 0.08
CA ALA A 120 0.92 -0.43 1.02
C ALA A 120 1.89 -1.45 0.42
N THR A 121 3.19 -1.31 0.68
CA THR A 121 4.22 -2.19 0.09
C THR A 121 5.32 -2.50 1.07
N ALA A 122 5.92 -3.67 0.87
CA ALA A 122 6.98 -4.27 1.67
C ALA A 122 6.51 -4.76 3.06
N GLY A 123 6.98 -5.93 3.47
CA GLY A 123 6.69 -6.52 4.78
C GLY A 123 5.25 -7.03 4.96
N LEU A 124 4.42 -7.05 3.92
CA LEU A 124 3.04 -7.55 3.99
C LEU A 124 2.96 -8.98 3.42
N HIS A 125 3.68 -9.89 4.06
CA HIS A 125 3.71 -11.31 3.65
C HIS A 125 2.55 -12.11 4.22
N HIS A 126 2.13 -11.77 5.44
CA HIS A 126 1.13 -12.49 6.19
C HIS A 126 -0.16 -11.70 6.40
N ALA A 127 -1.26 -12.44 6.56
CA ALA A 127 -2.57 -11.86 6.78
C ALA A 127 -2.67 -11.10 8.10
N ILE A 128 -2.01 -11.61 9.13
CA ILE A 128 -2.12 -11.14 10.51
C ILE A 128 -0.78 -10.57 10.98
N ARG A 129 -0.84 -9.56 11.85
CA ARG A 129 0.33 -9.01 12.57
C ARG A 129 1.19 -10.13 13.12
N ASN A 130 2.47 -10.11 12.79
CA ASN A 130 3.39 -11.18 13.19
C ASN A 130 4.80 -10.64 13.48
N THR A 131 5.66 -11.52 14.02
CA THR A 131 7.10 -11.29 14.12
C THR A 131 7.77 -12.25 13.14
N ASP A 132 8.53 -11.74 12.20
CA ASP A 132 9.27 -12.55 11.23
C ASP A 132 10.31 -13.42 11.96
N PRO A 133 10.26 -14.75 11.84
CA PRO A 133 11.17 -15.64 12.57
C PRO A 133 12.62 -15.55 12.11
N ALA A 134 12.88 -15.09 10.89
CA ALA A 134 14.24 -14.99 10.37
C ALA A 134 14.94 -13.70 10.78
N THR A 135 14.21 -12.59 10.87
CA THR A 135 14.78 -11.28 11.16
C THR A 135 14.44 -10.75 12.55
N GLY A 136 13.39 -11.28 13.19
CA GLY A 136 12.83 -10.74 14.42
C GLY A 136 12.06 -9.43 14.23
N PHE A 137 11.82 -9.00 12.99
CA PHE A 137 11.12 -7.75 12.73
C PHE A 137 9.61 -7.91 12.89
N GLU A 138 9.01 -6.89 13.50
CA GLU A 138 7.56 -6.79 13.62
C GLU A 138 6.95 -6.38 12.28
N GLN A 139 6.03 -7.20 11.76
CA GLN A 139 5.38 -7.00 10.45
C GLN A 139 3.88 -6.79 10.61
N HIS A 140 3.35 -5.81 9.88
CA HIS A 140 1.90 -5.61 9.79
C HIS A 140 1.25 -6.74 8.98
N GLY A 141 0.03 -7.14 9.37
CA GLY A 141 -0.81 -8.03 8.57
C GLY A 141 -1.63 -7.23 7.55
N PHE A 142 -1.78 -7.77 6.34
CA PHE A 142 -2.57 -7.08 5.32
C PHE A 142 -4.08 -7.05 5.65
N LEU A 143 -4.60 -8.02 6.41
CA LEU A 143 -5.98 -7.99 6.92
C LEU A 143 -6.16 -6.99 8.06
N ASN A 144 -5.15 -6.84 8.94
CA ASN A 144 -5.17 -5.79 9.95
C ASN A 144 -5.24 -4.41 9.28
N LEU A 145 -4.45 -4.21 8.21
CA LEU A 145 -4.44 -2.95 7.45
C LEU A 145 -5.78 -2.70 6.74
N LEU A 146 -6.39 -3.74 6.17
CA LEU A 146 -7.72 -3.67 5.55
C LEU A 146 -8.78 -3.22 6.56
N LEU A 147 -8.80 -3.85 7.75
CA LEU A 147 -9.73 -3.49 8.83
C LEU A 147 -9.49 -2.07 9.35
N ALA A 148 -8.22 -1.69 9.52
CA ALA A 148 -7.86 -0.34 9.95
C ALA A 148 -8.30 0.72 8.92
N ALA A 149 -8.14 0.45 7.62
CA ALA A 149 -8.61 1.33 6.56
C ALA A 149 -10.14 1.46 6.55
N ALA A 150 -10.88 0.36 6.73
CA ALA A 150 -12.34 0.39 6.85
C ALA A 150 -12.79 1.18 8.09
N ALA A 151 -12.15 0.97 9.23
CA ALA A 151 -12.43 1.69 10.46
C ALA A 151 -12.12 3.20 10.33
N ALA A 152 -11.03 3.56 9.67
CA ALA A 152 -10.65 4.95 9.41
C ALA A 152 -11.70 5.67 8.55
N LEU A 153 -12.21 5.00 7.50
CA LEU A 153 -13.33 5.52 6.68
C LEU A 153 -14.60 5.73 7.49
N GLY A 154 -14.80 4.92 8.54
CA GLY A 154 -15.88 5.06 9.51
C GLY A 154 -15.63 6.15 10.58
N GLY A 155 -14.50 6.87 10.51
CA GLY A 155 -14.16 7.95 11.45
C GLY A 155 -13.52 7.47 12.76
N ALA A 156 -12.99 6.24 12.81
CA ALA A 156 -12.29 5.77 14.01
C ALA A 156 -10.98 6.56 14.22
N PRO A 157 -10.70 6.99 15.48
CA PRO A 157 -9.49 7.76 15.78
C PRO A 157 -8.24 6.89 15.73
N ALA A 158 -7.06 7.51 15.53
CA ALA A 158 -5.77 6.82 15.40
C ALA A 158 -5.50 5.79 16.51
N GLY A 159 -5.85 6.08 17.77
CA GLY A 159 -5.68 5.12 18.86
C GLY A 159 -6.48 3.82 18.68
N ARG A 160 -7.66 3.88 18.07
CA ARG A 160 -8.44 2.69 17.72
C ARG A 160 -7.81 1.96 16.55
N LEU A 161 -7.34 2.68 15.53
CA LEU A 161 -6.67 2.10 14.38
C LEU A 161 -5.39 1.36 14.79
N ALA A 162 -4.60 1.93 15.71
CA ALA A 162 -3.42 1.29 16.25
C ALA A 162 -3.73 -0.05 16.94
N GLN A 163 -4.84 -0.12 17.71
CA GLN A 163 -5.29 -1.39 18.31
C GLN A 163 -5.66 -2.45 17.26
N VAL A 164 -6.28 -2.05 16.16
CA VAL A 164 -6.61 -2.95 15.04
C VAL A 164 -5.33 -3.44 14.37
N LEU A 165 -4.38 -2.55 14.11
CA LEU A 165 -3.09 -2.88 13.50
C LEU A 165 -2.26 -3.82 14.38
N ALA A 166 -2.33 -3.67 15.71
CA ALA A 166 -1.59 -4.49 16.68
C ALA A 166 -2.19 -5.89 16.92
N SER A 167 -3.42 -6.15 16.46
CA SER A 167 -4.11 -7.41 16.76
C SER A 167 -3.39 -8.62 16.16
N ARG A 168 -3.10 -9.62 17.00
CA ARG A 168 -2.55 -10.93 16.59
C ARG A 168 -3.58 -12.05 16.71
N ASP A 169 -4.83 -11.72 17.05
CA ASP A 169 -5.94 -12.66 17.11
C ASP A 169 -6.48 -12.91 15.69
N GLY A 170 -5.92 -13.94 15.04
CA GLY A 170 -6.25 -14.28 13.65
C GLY A 170 -7.72 -14.61 13.44
N ASP A 171 -8.32 -15.36 14.38
CA ASP A 171 -9.74 -15.74 14.29
C ASP A 171 -10.66 -14.53 14.38
N ARG A 172 -10.33 -13.60 15.26
CA ARG A 172 -11.07 -12.36 15.38
C ARG A 172 -10.93 -11.49 14.13
N VAL A 173 -9.69 -11.29 13.65
CA VAL A 173 -9.42 -10.50 12.44
C VAL A 173 -10.15 -11.10 11.23
N ALA A 174 -10.12 -12.43 11.06
CA ALA A 174 -10.82 -13.11 9.97
C ALA A 174 -12.34 -12.93 10.04
N ARG A 175 -12.95 -13.08 11.23
CA ARG A 175 -14.39 -12.82 11.43
C ARG A 175 -14.75 -11.37 11.15
N ASP A 176 -13.94 -10.42 11.63
CA ASP A 176 -14.19 -8.98 11.44
C ASP A 176 -14.09 -8.62 9.95
N VAL A 177 -13.13 -9.20 9.20
CA VAL A 177 -13.02 -9.03 7.74
C VAL A 177 -14.22 -9.63 7.01
N ALA A 178 -14.64 -10.87 7.36
CA ALA A 178 -15.79 -11.53 6.75
C ALA A 178 -17.11 -10.75 6.99
N ALA A 179 -17.19 -9.96 8.05
CA ALA A 179 -18.34 -9.12 8.38
C ALA A 179 -18.31 -7.75 7.71
N LEU A 180 -17.23 -7.36 7.05
CA LEU A 180 -17.16 -6.09 6.33
C LEU A 180 -18.14 -6.11 5.15
N PRO A 181 -18.85 -4.99 4.90
CA PRO A 181 -19.56 -4.82 3.63
C PRO A 181 -18.62 -4.95 2.45
N ASP A 182 -19.12 -5.47 1.34
CA ASP A 182 -18.35 -5.56 0.10
C ASP A 182 -17.73 -4.20 -0.26
N ASN A 183 -16.44 -4.22 -0.55
CA ASN A 183 -15.66 -3.03 -0.91
C ASN A 183 -15.54 -1.95 0.19
N ALA A 184 -15.88 -2.22 1.45
CA ALA A 184 -15.87 -1.23 2.54
C ALA A 184 -14.55 -0.45 2.69
N ALA A 185 -13.41 -1.07 2.43
CA ALA A 185 -12.09 -0.44 2.50
C ALA A 185 -11.49 -0.09 1.12
N ARG A 186 -12.06 -0.61 0.02
CA ARG A 186 -11.44 -0.56 -1.32
C ARG A 186 -11.35 0.84 -1.92
N SER A 187 -12.18 1.77 -1.48
CA SER A 187 -12.08 3.17 -1.90
C SER A 187 -10.84 3.86 -1.32
N LEU A 188 -10.28 3.34 -0.22
CA LEU A 188 -9.10 3.87 0.44
C LEU A 188 -7.88 2.95 0.24
N PHE A 189 -7.96 1.68 0.67
CA PHE A 189 -6.90 0.69 0.53
C PHE A 189 -7.09 -0.11 -0.75
N VAL A 190 -6.45 0.33 -1.83
CA VAL A 190 -6.72 -0.19 -3.19
C VAL A 190 -5.88 -1.40 -3.57
N SER A 191 -4.67 -1.54 -2.99
CA SER A 191 -3.82 -2.71 -3.20
C SER A 191 -2.69 -2.79 -2.18
N PHE A 192 -2.05 -3.95 -2.09
CA PHE A 192 -0.78 -4.11 -1.39
C PHE A 192 0.22 -4.87 -2.25
N GLY A 193 1.51 -4.72 -1.94
CA GLY A 193 2.60 -5.46 -2.58
C GLY A 193 3.25 -6.41 -1.59
N THR A 194 3.44 -7.65 -2.03
CA THR A 194 4.16 -8.70 -1.32
C THR A 194 5.20 -9.32 -2.24
N CYS A 195 6.29 -9.88 -1.71
CA CYS A 195 7.25 -10.66 -2.50
C CYS A 195 6.91 -12.15 -2.58
N SER A 196 5.86 -12.60 -1.91
CA SER A 196 5.34 -13.96 -2.00
C SER A 196 3.89 -13.92 -2.45
N VAL A 197 3.52 -14.75 -3.42
CA VAL A 197 2.12 -14.96 -3.81
C VAL A 197 1.50 -16.07 -2.96
N THR A 198 2.29 -17.06 -2.59
CA THR A 198 1.84 -18.23 -1.85
C THR A 198 1.49 -17.94 -0.40
N ASP A 199 2.28 -17.12 0.30
CA ASP A 199 2.04 -16.84 1.72
C ASP A 199 0.68 -16.17 1.96
N PRO A 200 0.30 -15.08 1.25
CA PRO A 200 -1.03 -14.51 1.39
C PRO A 200 -2.17 -15.47 1.06
N LEU A 201 -2.00 -16.31 0.03
CA LEU A 201 -3.03 -17.28 -0.35
C LEU A 201 -3.19 -18.35 0.73
N THR A 202 -2.09 -18.89 1.25
CA THR A 202 -2.10 -19.87 2.33
C THR A 202 -2.79 -19.32 3.58
N ASP A 203 -2.44 -18.11 3.97
CA ASP A 203 -3.05 -17.46 5.14
C ASP A 203 -4.55 -17.21 4.96
N LEU A 204 -4.99 -16.77 3.78
CA LEU A 204 -6.41 -16.53 3.49
C LEU A 204 -7.22 -17.82 3.48
N VAL A 205 -6.66 -18.91 2.95
CA VAL A 205 -7.29 -20.25 3.00
C VAL A 205 -7.37 -20.75 4.45
N ALA A 206 -6.29 -20.62 5.21
CA ALA A 206 -6.25 -21.02 6.63
C ALA A 206 -7.25 -20.22 7.48
N ALA A 207 -7.46 -18.94 7.14
CA ALA A 207 -8.45 -18.07 7.77
C ALA A 207 -9.90 -18.34 7.31
N GLY A 208 -10.14 -19.25 6.37
CA GLY A 208 -11.47 -19.56 5.81
C GLY A 208 -12.05 -18.44 4.94
N LEU A 209 -11.22 -17.51 4.48
CA LEU A 209 -11.61 -16.37 3.64
C LEU A 209 -11.51 -16.70 2.14
N LEU A 210 -10.84 -17.78 1.79
CA LEU A 210 -10.76 -18.33 0.43
C LEU A 210 -11.03 -19.83 0.43
N PRO A 211 -11.55 -20.38 -0.70
CA PRO A 211 -11.73 -21.82 -0.86
C PRO A 211 -10.41 -22.60 -0.75
N ALA A 212 -10.46 -23.79 -0.16
CA ALA A 212 -9.28 -24.62 0.13
C ALA A 212 -8.49 -25.05 -1.12
N ASP A 213 -9.16 -25.20 -2.26
CA ASP A 213 -8.56 -25.56 -3.55
C ASP A 213 -7.65 -24.49 -4.15
N LEU A 214 -7.79 -23.24 -3.73
CA LEU A 214 -6.90 -22.16 -4.16
C LEU A 214 -5.52 -22.19 -3.47
N GLY A 215 -5.40 -22.83 -2.30
CA GLY A 215 -4.14 -23.01 -1.59
C GLY A 215 -3.34 -24.24 -2.00
N ALA A 216 -3.91 -25.11 -2.82
CA ALA A 216 -3.35 -26.43 -3.15
C ALA A 216 -2.58 -26.49 -4.49
N GLN A 217 -2.36 -25.36 -5.16
CA GLN A 217 -1.59 -25.37 -6.42
C GLN A 217 -0.08 -25.21 -6.12
N PRO A 218 0.74 -26.19 -6.52
CA PRO A 218 2.20 -26.15 -6.37
C PRO A 218 2.84 -25.10 -7.28
#